data_c37b8d25393fb3b12c3d79659d967ff3
#
_entry.id   c37b8d25393fb3b12c3d79659d967ff3
#
_cell.length_a   1.000
_cell.length_b   1.000
_cell.length_c   1.000
_cell.angle_alpha   90.00
_cell.angle_beta   90.00
_cell.angle_gamma   90.00
#
_symmetry.space_group_name_H-M   'P 1'
#
loop_
_entity.id
_entity.type
_entity.pdbx_description
1 polymer ?
#
loop_
_entity_poly.entity_id
_entity_poly.type
_entity_poly.pdbx_seq_one_letter_code
_entity_poly.pdbx_strand_id
1 'polypeptide(L)'
;MLIPVLLFIVGLLCLIKGGDWFVDGATGIARRFHVPELLIGATVVSIGTTLPEVMVSTTSALTGHGEIAYGNAIGSVICNAALIAAITIAVRPGKVDPKSLRTPVAFFFVAAAFYAGVAYTTGSFTRPVGLILLAMFVAYIVCNVLAMKNTPAPEEEEQAEEGSFAKELGLLAIGAVLIAVGADLLVDNGTLIAQALGVPESVIALTFVALGTSLPELVTAITSLVKGHGALSLGNVIGANVFNLVLVSGVSVTLAPFSIPQNSTIAGMNASLVMEIPVMFAVMLLLTLPALIKGKLSRPQGIALLCIYAAFCAVQFSI
;
A
#
# COMPACT_ATOMS: atom_id res chain seq x y z
N MET A 1 -4.73 -26.51 18.81
CA MET A 1 -4.51 -25.12 19.30
C MET A 1 -3.05 -24.74 19.49
N LEU A 2 -2.17 -25.60 20.03
CA LEU A 2 -0.76 -25.22 20.29
C LEU A 2 0.00 -24.83 19.01
N ILE A 3 -0.13 -25.58 17.91
CA ILE A 3 0.58 -25.32 16.66
C ILE A 3 0.17 -23.96 16.05
N PRO A 4 -1.13 -23.63 15.86
CA PRO A 4 -1.52 -22.30 15.40
C PRO A 4 -0.99 -21.15 16.26
N VAL A 5 -1.00 -21.29 17.60
CA VAL A 5 -0.46 -20.27 18.49
C VAL A 5 1.04 -20.09 18.31
N LEU A 6 1.81 -21.18 18.19
CA LEU A 6 3.26 -21.10 17.93
C LEU A 6 3.56 -20.47 16.56
N LEU A 7 2.85 -20.86 15.51
CA LEU A 7 3.03 -20.29 14.17
C LEU A 7 2.62 -18.81 14.11
N PHE A 8 1.56 -18.42 14.83
CA PHE A 8 1.18 -17.02 14.99
C PHE A 8 2.30 -16.19 15.64
N ILE A 9 2.93 -16.70 16.72
CA ILE A 9 4.06 -16.05 17.37
C ILE A 9 5.27 -15.96 16.43
N VAL A 10 5.57 -17.04 15.69
CA VAL A 10 6.65 -17.04 14.67
C VAL A 10 6.34 -15.98 13.60
N GLY A 11 5.11 -15.90 13.11
CA GLY A 11 4.66 -14.88 12.17
C GLY A 11 4.92 -13.46 12.69
N LEU A 12 4.57 -13.19 13.96
CA LEU A 12 4.81 -11.90 14.60
C LEU A 12 6.31 -11.57 14.70
N LEU A 13 7.14 -12.54 15.05
CA LEU A 13 8.60 -12.36 15.11
C LEU A 13 9.20 -12.10 13.71
N CYS A 14 8.70 -12.81 12.68
CA CYS A 14 9.08 -12.58 11.28
C CYS A 14 8.71 -11.16 10.84
N LEU A 15 7.51 -10.67 11.17
CA LEU A 15 7.07 -9.32 10.85
C LEU A 15 7.96 -8.26 11.50
N ILE A 16 8.26 -8.41 12.80
CA ILE A 16 9.09 -7.45 13.54
C ILE A 16 10.51 -7.42 12.97
N LYS A 17 11.16 -8.58 12.82
CA LYS A 17 12.55 -8.66 12.31
C LYS A 17 12.63 -8.34 10.83
N GLY A 18 11.66 -8.80 10.06
CA GLY A 18 11.54 -8.47 8.64
C GLY A 18 11.41 -6.97 8.41
N GLY A 19 10.54 -6.31 9.18
CA GLY A 19 10.37 -4.86 9.15
C GLY A 19 11.66 -4.10 9.47
N ASP A 20 12.37 -4.52 10.54
CA ASP A 20 13.66 -3.93 10.92
C ASP A 20 14.69 -4.00 9.77
N TRP A 21 14.89 -5.19 9.21
CA TRP A 21 15.88 -5.41 8.15
C TRP A 21 15.48 -4.75 6.83
N PHE A 22 14.19 -4.76 6.52
CA PHE A 22 13.67 -4.15 5.30
C PHE A 22 13.88 -2.62 5.30
N VAL A 23 13.56 -1.97 6.42
CA VAL A 23 13.77 -0.52 6.58
C VAL A 23 15.26 -0.18 6.59
N ASP A 24 16.11 -0.95 7.28
CA ASP A 24 17.56 -0.72 7.31
C ASP A 24 18.17 -0.87 5.90
N GLY A 25 17.76 -1.91 5.15
CA GLY A 25 18.19 -2.10 3.76
C GLY A 25 17.75 -0.94 2.86
N ALA A 26 16.48 -0.51 2.96
CA ALA A 26 15.94 0.59 2.17
C ALA A 26 16.63 1.93 2.45
N THR A 27 16.83 2.26 3.74
CA THR A 27 17.52 3.50 4.14
C THR A 27 19.00 3.47 3.80
N GLY A 28 19.66 2.31 3.92
CA GLY A 28 21.05 2.12 3.47
C GLY A 28 21.20 2.39 1.97
N ILE A 29 20.28 1.85 1.14
CA ILE A 29 20.25 2.12 -0.30
C ILE A 29 20.01 3.61 -0.58
N ALA A 30 19.06 4.25 0.12
CA ALA A 30 18.76 5.67 -0.04
C ALA A 30 20.02 6.54 0.21
N ARG A 31 20.74 6.29 1.32
CA ARG A 31 21.98 7.00 1.68
C ARG A 31 23.08 6.78 0.65
N ARG A 32 23.32 5.53 0.25
CA ARG A 32 24.36 5.17 -0.72
C ARG A 32 24.21 5.89 -2.06
N PHE A 33 22.98 5.96 -2.57
CA PHE A 33 22.69 6.61 -3.84
C PHE A 33 22.38 8.11 -3.70
N HIS A 34 22.47 8.67 -2.49
CA HIS A 34 22.12 10.06 -2.19
C HIS A 34 20.72 10.43 -2.68
N VAL A 35 19.75 9.54 -2.43
CA VAL A 35 18.37 9.67 -2.89
C VAL A 35 17.45 9.95 -1.71
N PRO A 36 16.49 10.87 -1.83
CA PRO A 36 15.49 11.11 -0.79
C PRO A 36 14.74 9.82 -0.40
N GLU A 37 14.66 9.53 0.90
CA GLU A 37 13.97 8.34 1.42
C GLU A 37 12.53 8.20 0.92
N LEU A 38 11.83 9.33 0.69
CA LEU A 38 10.48 9.32 0.14
C LEU A 38 10.43 8.66 -1.24
N LEU A 39 11.40 8.92 -2.10
CA LEU A 39 11.45 8.33 -3.45
C LEU A 39 11.82 6.84 -3.43
N ILE A 40 12.71 6.43 -2.51
CA ILE A 40 13.00 4.99 -2.29
C ILE A 40 11.75 4.29 -1.74
N GLY A 41 11.07 4.91 -0.79
CA GLY A 41 9.77 4.44 -0.30
C GLY A 41 8.76 4.25 -1.43
N ALA A 42 8.60 5.28 -2.27
CA ALA A 42 7.64 5.29 -3.37
C ALA A 42 8.00 4.37 -4.56
N THR A 43 9.15 3.71 -4.53
CA THR A 43 9.60 2.80 -5.61
C THR A 43 10.04 1.44 -5.07
N VAL A 44 11.26 1.34 -4.55
CA VAL A 44 11.89 0.08 -4.15
C VAL A 44 11.11 -0.61 -3.02
N VAL A 45 10.73 0.16 -1.99
CA VAL A 45 9.99 -0.37 -0.84
C VAL A 45 8.60 -0.78 -1.26
N SER A 46 7.89 0.07 -2.03
CA SER A 46 6.54 -0.24 -2.52
C SER A 46 6.50 -1.48 -3.42
N ILE A 47 7.53 -1.73 -4.26
CA ILE A 47 7.61 -2.97 -5.03
C ILE A 47 7.59 -4.18 -4.09
N GLY A 48 8.42 -4.15 -3.04
CA GLY A 48 8.55 -5.28 -2.11
C GLY A 48 7.27 -5.54 -1.31
N THR A 49 6.60 -4.48 -0.84
CA THR A 49 5.40 -4.63 -0.01
C THR A 49 4.14 -4.94 -0.82
N THR A 50 4.06 -4.50 -2.10
CA THR A 50 2.87 -4.72 -2.96
C THR A 50 2.90 -6.06 -3.72
N LEU A 51 3.96 -6.86 -3.62
CA LEU A 51 4.02 -8.18 -4.25
C LEU A 51 2.89 -9.12 -3.82
N PRO A 52 2.50 -9.22 -2.54
CA PRO A 52 1.35 -10.04 -2.12
C PRO A 52 0.05 -9.62 -2.83
N GLU A 53 -0.21 -8.32 -2.96
CA GLU A 53 -1.39 -7.81 -3.67
C GLU A 53 -1.38 -8.22 -5.15
N VAL A 54 -0.23 -8.17 -5.81
CA VAL A 54 -0.08 -8.65 -7.21
C VAL A 54 -0.42 -10.13 -7.29
N MET A 55 0.09 -10.95 -6.37
CA MET A 55 -0.15 -12.39 -6.36
C MET A 55 -1.63 -12.71 -6.11
N VAL A 56 -2.21 -12.13 -5.06
CA VAL A 56 -3.62 -12.36 -4.70
C VAL A 56 -4.55 -11.90 -5.82
N SER A 57 -4.40 -10.68 -6.33
CA SER A 57 -5.27 -10.14 -7.38
C SER A 57 -5.13 -10.91 -8.69
N THR A 58 -3.89 -11.28 -9.07
CA THR A 58 -3.65 -12.04 -10.30
C THR A 58 -4.25 -13.44 -10.20
N THR A 59 -4.02 -14.14 -9.10
CA THR A 59 -4.58 -15.49 -8.89
C THR A 59 -6.10 -15.45 -8.86
N SER A 60 -6.70 -14.49 -8.14
CA SER A 60 -8.15 -14.33 -8.08
C SER A 60 -8.75 -14.05 -9.47
N ALA A 61 -8.15 -13.17 -10.25
CA ALA A 61 -8.61 -12.89 -11.61
C ALA A 61 -8.53 -14.12 -12.52
N LEU A 62 -7.41 -14.87 -12.48
CA LEU A 62 -7.20 -16.09 -13.27
C LEU A 62 -8.18 -17.22 -12.90
N THR A 63 -8.62 -17.27 -11.65
CA THR A 63 -9.63 -18.25 -11.18
C THR A 63 -11.07 -17.77 -11.36
N GLY A 64 -11.29 -16.65 -12.07
CA GLY A 64 -12.62 -16.13 -12.37
C GLY A 64 -13.23 -15.22 -11.30
N HIS A 65 -12.46 -14.86 -10.26
CA HIS A 65 -12.89 -13.98 -9.18
C HIS A 65 -12.36 -12.54 -9.37
N GLY A 66 -12.65 -11.94 -10.52
CA GLY A 66 -12.21 -10.60 -10.87
C GLY A 66 -12.69 -9.51 -9.89
N GLU A 67 -13.81 -9.73 -9.21
CA GLU A 67 -14.32 -8.84 -8.17
C GLU A 67 -13.36 -8.74 -6.98
N ILE A 68 -12.70 -9.86 -6.61
CA ILE A 68 -11.68 -9.86 -5.55
C ILE A 68 -10.45 -9.05 -6.00
N ALA A 69 -10.02 -9.22 -7.26
CA ALA A 69 -8.89 -8.45 -7.79
C ALA A 69 -9.17 -6.94 -7.81
N TYR A 70 -10.38 -6.55 -8.22
CA TYR A 70 -10.85 -5.16 -8.17
C TYR A 70 -10.89 -4.62 -6.74
N GLY A 71 -11.56 -5.34 -5.86
CA GLY A 71 -11.73 -4.95 -4.45
C GLY A 71 -10.40 -4.85 -3.71
N ASN A 72 -9.45 -5.77 -3.97
CA ASN A 72 -8.12 -5.71 -3.41
C ASN A 72 -7.37 -4.44 -3.84
N ALA A 73 -7.39 -4.08 -5.12
CA ALA A 73 -6.70 -2.89 -5.61
C ALA A 73 -7.26 -1.59 -5.01
N ILE A 74 -8.58 -1.37 -5.04
CA ILE A 74 -9.21 -0.16 -4.50
C ILE A 74 -9.19 -0.16 -2.96
N GLY A 75 -9.48 -1.31 -2.35
CA GLY A 75 -9.49 -1.47 -0.89
C GLY A 75 -8.12 -1.21 -0.28
N SER A 76 -7.04 -1.72 -0.89
CA SER A 76 -5.67 -1.45 -0.44
C SER A 76 -5.30 0.04 -0.54
N VAL A 77 -5.72 0.75 -1.59
CA VAL A 77 -5.50 2.22 -1.67
C VAL A 77 -6.18 2.94 -0.52
N ILE A 78 -7.44 2.59 -0.22
CA ILE A 78 -8.20 3.22 0.88
C ILE A 78 -7.55 2.85 2.23
N CYS A 79 -7.22 1.57 2.45
CA CYS A 79 -6.58 1.09 3.66
C CYS A 79 -5.22 1.78 3.89
N ASN A 80 -4.36 1.78 2.89
CA ASN A 80 -3.03 2.40 2.96
C ASN A 80 -3.11 3.90 3.31
N ALA A 81 -4.01 4.64 2.67
CA ALA A 81 -4.15 6.08 2.90
C ALA A 81 -4.88 6.41 4.20
N ALA A 82 -6.03 5.75 4.46
CA ALA A 82 -6.95 6.15 5.52
C ALA A 82 -6.78 5.36 6.83
N LEU A 83 -6.04 4.23 6.82
CA LEU A 83 -5.66 3.51 8.02
C LEU A 83 -4.16 3.62 8.26
N ILE A 84 -3.32 3.13 7.36
CA ILE A 84 -1.88 2.97 7.60
C ILE A 84 -1.18 4.34 7.70
N ALA A 85 -1.27 5.19 6.67
CA ALA A 85 -0.72 6.54 6.74
C ALA A 85 -1.39 7.37 7.84
N ALA A 86 -2.68 7.21 8.04
CA ALA A 86 -3.44 7.93 9.04
C ALA A 86 -2.95 7.65 10.47
N ILE A 87 -2.68 6.38 10.82
CA ILE A 87 -2.10 6.00 12.11
C ILE A 87 -0.73 6.66 12.27
N THR A 88 0.16 6.56 11.27
CA THR A 88 1.51 7.13 11.37
C THR A 88 1.48 8.64 11.55
N ILE A 89 0.59 9.35 10.84
CA ILE A 89 0.42 10.80 10.92
C ILE A 89 -0.21 11.23 12.25
N ALA A 90 -1.20 10.48 12.74
CA ALA A 90 -1.86 10.78 14.02
C ALA A 90 -0.88 10.61 15.20
N VAL A 91 -0.03 9.59 15.16
CA VAL A 91 0.99 9.33 16.19
C VAL A 91 2.14 10.32 16.11
N ARG A 92 2.76 10.46 14.93
CA ARG A 92 3.95 11.28 14.72
C ARG A 92 3.80 12.15 13.46
N PRO A 93 3.12 13.30 13.56
CA PRO A 93 3.04 14.24 12.45
C PRO A 93 4.45 14.77 12.10
N GLY A 94 4.69 15.10 10.83
CA GLY A 94 6.02 15.46 10.37
C GLY A 94 6.03 16.46 9.22
N LYS A 95 7.24 16.94 8.91
CA LYS A 95 7.50 17.71 7.71
C LYS A 95 7.68 16.78 6.52
N VAL A 96 7.31 17.23 5.36
CA VAL A 96 7.45 16.51 4.09
C VAL A 96 8.02 17.48 3.06
N ASP A 97 8.97 17.02 2.25
CA ASP A 97 9.42 17.80 1.11
C ASP A 97 8.38 17.74 -0.02
N PRO A 98 7.72 18.87 -0.36
CA PRO A 98 6.72 18.88 -1.43
C PRO A 98 7.30 18.54 -2.81
N LYS A 99 8.61 18.77 -3.06
CA LYS A 99 9.23 18.50 -4.36
C LYS A 99 9.29 17.00 -4.63
N SER A 100 9.77 16.23 -3.65
CA SER A 100 9.84 14.76 -3.75
C SER A 100 8.45 14.11 -3.84
N LEU A 101 7.42 14.77 -3.26
CA LEU A 101 6.06 14.26 -3.23
C LEU A 101 5.29 14.46 -4.55
N ARG A 102 5.65 15.49 -5.36
CA ARG A 102 4.89 15.89 -6.56
C ARG A 102 4.72 14.76 -7.57
N THR A 103 5.81 14.09 -7.92
CA THR A 103 5.80 13.04 -8.96
C THR A 103 4.93 11.85 -8.54
N PRO A 104 5.12 11.22 -7.37
CA PRO A 104 4.25 10.12 -6.95
C PRO A 104 2.77 10.51 -6.87
N VAL A 105 2.45 11.69 -6.34
CA VAL A 105 1.06 12.16 -6.21
C VAL A 105 0.42 12.44 -7.57
N ALA A 106 1.16 13.10 -8.49
CA ALA A 106 0.65 13.34 -9.84
C ALA A 106 0.33 12.03 -10.57
N PHE A 107 1.23 11.04 -10.49
CA PHE A 107 1.00 9.72 -11.08
C PHE A 107 -0.19 9.01 -10.45
N PHE A 108 -0.37 9.11 -9.12
CA PHE A 108 -1.55 8.54 -8.47
C PHE A 108 -2.83 9.12 -9.06
N PHE A 109 -2.97 10.45 -9.12
CA PHE A 109 -4.21 11.06 -9.60
C PHE A 109 -4.45 10.83 -11.11
N VAL A 110 -3.41 10.76 -11.92
CA VAL A 110 -3.53 10.38 -13.34
C VAL A 110 -4.01 8.94 -13.47
N ALA A 111 -3.41 8.01 -12.72
CA ALA A 111 -3.82 6.61 -12.71
C ALA A 111 -5.25 6.44 -12.17
N ALA A 112 -5.59 7.10 -11.06
CA ALA A 112 -6.92 7.07 -10.47
C ALA A 112 -7.99 7.66 -11.40
N ALA A 113 -7.69 8.76 -12.10
CA ALA A 113 -8.59 9.36 -13.07
C ALA A 113 -8.83 8.43 -14.27
N PHE A 114 -7.78 7.79 -14.79
CA PHE A 114 -7.91 6.78 -15.85
C PHE A 114 -8.73 5.57 -15.37
N TYR A 115 -8.42 5.04 -14.20
CA TYR A 115 -9.12 3.90 -13.60
C TYR A 115 -10.60 4.20 -13.39
N ALA A 116 -10.91 5.35 -12.79
CA ALA A 116 -12.28 5.83 -12.61
C ALA A 116 -12.98 6.06 -13.95
N GLY A 117 -12.30 6.66 -14.94
CA GLY A 117 -12.82 6.84 -16.28
C GLY A 117 -13.29 5.54 -16.90
N VAL A 118 -12.50 4.46 -16.82
CA VAL A 118 -12.88 3.12 -17.28
C VAL A 118 -14.08 2.60 -16.49
N ALA A 119 -14.06 2.70 -15.15
CA ALA A 119 -15.13 2.21 -14.29
C ALA A 119 -16.47 2.90 -14.59
N TYR A 120 -16.49 4.24 -14.71
CA TYR A 120 -17.70 5.01 -14.95
C TYR A 120 -18.24 4.92 -16.39
N THR A 121 -17.37 4.70 -17.39
CA THR A 121 -17.79 4.68 -18.81
C THR A 121 -18.19 3.30 -19.30
N THR A 122 -17.35 2.30 -19.01
CA THR A 122 -17.55 0.93 -19.52
C THR A 122 -17.86 -0.08 -18.42
N GLY A 123 -17.42 0.17 -17.20
CA GLY A 123 -17.47 -0.78 -16.10
C GLY A 123 -16.61 -2.04 -16.31
N SER A 124 -15.89 -2.13 -17.45
CA SER A 124 -15.14 -3.33 -17.84
C SER A 124 -13.67 -3.03 -18.06
N PHE A 125 -12.84 -3.73 -17.34
CA PHE A 125 -11.38 -3.67 -17.44
C PHE A 125 -10.92 -4.73 -18.45
N THR A 126 -10.52 -4.28 -19.62
CA THR A 126 -10.09 -5.12 -20.74
C THR A 126 -8.58 -5.20 -20.85
N ARG A 127 -8.04 -6.16 -21.63
CA ARG A 127 -6.58 -6.27 -21.84
C ARG A 127 -5.89 -4.98 -22.29
N PRO A 128 -6.44 -4.19 -23.25
CA PRO A 128 -5.87 -2.89 -23.59
C PRO A 128 -5.77 -1.93 -22.38
N VAL A 129 -6.80 -1.92 -21.52
CA VAL A 129 -6.78 -1.13 -20.28
C VAL A 129 -5.63 -1.60 -19.37
N GLY A 130 -5.48 -2.91 -19.17
CA GLY A 130 -4.40 -3.49 -18.39
C GLY A 130 -3.02 -3.10 -18.94
N LEU A 131 -2.82 -3.17 -20.27
CA LEU A 131 -1.56 -2.77 -20.91
C LEU A 131 -1.27 -1.27 -20.74
N ILE A 132 -2.30 -0.40 -20.79
CA ILE A 132 -2.14 1.03 -20.52
C ILE A 132 -1.71 1.25 -19.06
N LEU A 133 -2.33 0.56 -18.10
CA LEU A 133 -1.94 0.63 -16.68
C LEU A 133 -0.49 0.18 -16.48
N LEU A 134 -0.04 -0.90 -17.11
CA LEU A 134 1.35 -1.35 -17.08
C LEU A 134 2.32 -0.33 -17.73
N ALA A 135 1.92 0.30 -18.83
CA ALA A 135 2.70 1.38 -19.43
C ALA A 135 2.83 2.59 -18.47
N MET A 136 1.74 2.93 -17.74
CA MET A 136 1.78 3.96 -16.70
C MET A 136 2.70 3.56 -15.54
N PHE A 137 2.74 2.27 -15.15
CA PHE A 137 3.69 1.77 -14.16
C PHE A 137 5.14 1.98 -14.60
N VAL A 138 5.48 1.59 -15.84
CA VAL A 138 6.83 1.80 -16.39
C VAL A 138 7.19 3.28 -16.42
N ALA A 139 6.26 4.13 -16.89
CA ALA A 139 6.45 5.58 -16.91
C ALA A 139 6.66 6.14 -15.49
N TYR A 140 5.90 5.66 -14.50
CA TYR A 140 6.07 6.04 -13.10
C TYR A 140 7.47 5.71 -12.58
N ILE A 141 7.95 4.48 -12.80
CA ILE A 141 9.31 4.08 -12.37
C ILE A 141 10.36 4.95 -13.05
N VAL A 142 10.28 5.14 -14.37
CA VAL A 142 11.23 5.97 -15.13
C VAL A 142 11.25 7.41 -14.61
N CYS A 143 10.07 8.03 -14.41
CA CYS A 143 9.99 9.41 -13.91
C CYS A 143 10.55 9.55 -12.49
N ASN A 144 10.30 8.56 -11.59
CA ASN A 144 10.90 8.60 -10.25
C ASN A 144 12.41 8.42 -10.28
N VAL A 145 12.95 7.50 -11.10
CA VAL A 145 14.40 7.31 -11.27
C VAL A 145 15.05 8.59 -11.81
N LEU A 146 14.42 9.28 -12.76
CA LEU A 146 14.91 10.57 -13.25
C LEU A 146 14.81 11.67 -12.18
N ALA A 147 13.75 11.69 -11.39
CA ALA A 147 13.60 12.62 -10.26
C ALA A 147 14.68 12.40 -9.20
N MET A 148 15.03 11.15 -8.90
CA MET A 148 16.11 10.80 -7.98
C MET A 148 17.45 11.43 -8.39
N LYS A 149 17.78 11.40 -9.68
CA LYS A 149 19.03 11.98 -10.20
C LYS A 149 19.09 13.51 -10.05
N ASN A 150 17.95 14.18 -10.03
CA ASN A 150 17.85 15.64 -10.04
C ASN A 150 17.58 16.26 -8.66
N THR A 151 17.41 15.45 -7.62
CA THR A 151 17.11 15.91 -6.25
C THR A 151 18.31 15.60 -5.36
N PRO A 152 19.09 16.62 -4.92
CA PRO A 152 20.20 16.41 -4.00
C PRO A 152 19.69 15.79 -2.68
N ALA A 153 20.47 14.88 -2.10
CA ALA A 153 20.22 14.41 -0.74
C ALA A 153 20.39 15.57 0.26
N PRO A 154 19.71 15.53 1.42
CA PRO A 154 19.96 16.47 2.51
C PRO A 154 21.44 16.46 2.93
N GLU A 155 22.04 17.63 3.15
CA GLU A 155 23.46 17.80 3.50
C GLU A 155 23.89 17.20 4.86
N GLU A 156 22.96 16.73 5.67
CA GLU A 156 23.23 16.23 7.04
C GLU A 156 23.73 14.77 7.12
N GLU A 157 23.92 14.06 6.00
CA GLU A 157 24.25 12.63 5.99
C GLU A 157 25.72 12.32 5.57
N GLU A 158 26.66 13.21 5.80
CA GLU A 158 28.10 13.02 5.42
C GLU A 158 28.85 11.91 6.19
N GLN A 159 28.24 11.21 7.12
CA GLN A 159 28.87 10.10 7.88
C GLN A 159 28.14 8.78 7.72
N ALA A 160 27.85 8.36 6.50
CA ALA A 160 27.46 6.97 6.29
C ALA A 160 28.72 6.10 6.35
N GLU A 161 28.85 5.28 7.41
CA GLU A 161 29.75 4.12 7.36
C GLU A 161 29.50 3.38 6.05
N GLU A 162 30.56 3.10 5.30
CA GLU A 162 30.49 2.36 4.02
C GLU A 162 30.02 0.91 4.25
N GLY A 163 28.70 0.73 4.46
CA GLY A 163 28.06 -0.58 4.39
C GLY A 163 28.27 -1.19 2.99
N SER A 164 28.33 -2.49 2.87
CA SER A 164 28.36 -3.14 1.55
C SER A 164 26.97 -3.05 0.89
N PHE A 165 26.89 -2.59 -0.37
CA PHE A 165 25.64 -2.61 -1.16
C PHE A 165 24.96 -3.98 -1.17
N ALA A 166 25.77 -5.05 -1.23
CA ALA A 166 25.26 -6.42 -1.13
C ALA A 166 24.58 -6.70 0.22
N LYS A 167 25.08 -6.13 1.32
CA LYS A 167 24.47 -6.25 2.66
C LYS A 167 23.12 -5.50 2.69
N GLU A 168 23.07 -4.28 2.19
CA GLU A 168 21.84 -3.46 2.15
C GLU A 168 20.76 -4.12 1.30
N LEU A 169 21.13 -4.62 0.12
CA LEU A 169 20.24 -5.36 -0.76
C LEU A 169 19.79 -6.68 -0.12
N GLY A 170 20.71 -7.39 0.55
CA GLY A 170 20.41 -8.60 1.29
C GLY A 170 19.41 -8.36 2.42
N LEU A 171 19.59 -7.30 3.22
CA LEU A 171 18.66 -6.89 4.28
C LEU A 171 17.29 -6.54 3.72
N LEU A 172 17.24 -5.79 2.61
CA LEU A 172 15.99 -5.46 1.93
C LEU A 172 15.26 -6.73 1.45
N ALA A 173 15.95 -7.62 0.74
CA ALA A 173 15.36 -8.82 0.17
C ALA A 173 14.89 -9.82 1.26
N ILE A 174 15.75 -10.11 2.25
CA ILE A 174 15.41 -11.02 3.34
C ILE A 174 14.29 -10.41 4.20
N GLY A 175 14.36 -9.11 4.47
CA GLY A 175 13.32 -8.38 5.18
C GLY A 175 11.97 -8.48 4.49
N ALA A 176 11.90 -8.30 3.16
CA ALA A 176 10.68 -8.44 2.38
C ALA A 176 10.11 -9.87 2.47
N VAL A 177 10.95 -10.90 2.33
CA VAL A 177 10.53 -12.30 2.45
C VAL A 177 9.99 -12.60 3.86
N LEU A 178 10.67 -12.13 4.90
CA LEU A 178 10.22 -12.33 6.29
C LEU A 178 8.90 -11.62 6.57
N ILE A 179 8.69 -10.42 6.02
CA ILE A 179 7.41 -9.71 6.16
C ILE A 179 6.30 -10.50 5.47
N ALA A 180 6.50 -10.96 4.24
CA ALA A 180 5.50 -11.73 3.49
C ALA A 180 5.14 -13.03 4.21
N VAL A 181 6.14 -13.85 4.56
CA VAL A 181 5.93 -15.11 5.31
C VAL A 181 5.30 -14.85 6.68
N GLY A 182 5.73 -13.80 7.37
CA GLY A 182 5.19 -13.40 8.66
C GLY A 182 3.71 -12.99 8.57
N ALA A 183 3.33 -12.26 7.52
CA ALA A 183 1.95 -11.87 7.27
C ALA A 183 1.05 -13.10 7.04
N ASP A 184 1.47 -14.01 6.15
CA ASP A 184 0.74 -15.26 5.87
C ASP A 184 0.56 -16.10 7.15
N LEU A 185 1.63 -16.32 7.90
CA LEU A 185 1.57 -17.08 9.16
C LEU A 185 0.64 -16.43 10.19
N LEU A 186 0.64 -15.10 10.29
CA LEU A 186 -0.20 -14.38 11.23
C LEU A 186 -1.67 -14.44 10.82
N VAL A 187 -1.99 -14.26 9.55
CA VAL A 187 -3.36 -14.28 9.03
C VAL A 187 -3.95 -15.68 9.13
N ASP A 188 -3.26 -16.70 8.62
CA ASP A 188 -3.75 -18.07 8.60
C ASP A 188 -3.98 -18.60 10.00
N ASN A 189 -2.98 -18.46 10.87
CA ASN A 189 -3.06 -18.99 12.22
C ASN A 189 -3.93 -18.14 13.14
N GLY A 190 -3.97 -16.82 12.93
CA GLY A 190 -4.92 -15.91 13.59
C GLY A 190 -6.37 -16.29 13.27
N THR A 191 -6.65 -16.60 12.02
CA THR A 191 -7.95 -17.11 11.56
C THR A 191 -8.32 -18.41 12.28
N LEU A 192 -7.42 -19.40 12.33
CA LEU A 192 -7.65 -20.68 13.03
C LEU A 192 -7.90 -20.48 14.53
N ILE A 193 -7.17 -19.57 15.17
CA ILE A 193 -7.34 -19.25 16.59
C ILE A 193 -8.71 -18.59 16.81
N ALA A 194 -9.07 -17.61 15.99
CA ALA A 194 -10.34 -16.90 16.08
C ALA A 194 -11.55 -17.83 15.87
N GLN A 195 -11.48 -18.74 14.88
CA GLN A 195 -12.49 -19.77 14.66
C GLN A 195 -12.67 -20.69 15.88
N ALA A 196 -11.55 -21.12 16.46
CA ALA A 196 -11.60 -21.99 17.66
C ALA A 196 -12.12 -21.28 18.91
N LEU A 197 -12.04 -19.94 18.96
CA LEU A 197 -12.65 -19.10 19.99
C LEU A 197 -14.12 -18.76 19.71
N GLY A 198 -14.69 -19.27 18.60
CA GLY A 198 -16.09 -19.02 18.22
C GLY A 198 -16.36 -17.65 17.63
N VAL A 199 -15.33 -16.95 17.12
CA VAL A 199 -15.51 -15.68 16.39
C VAL A 199 -16.22 -15.95 15.07
N PRO A 200 -17.29 -15.20 14.72
CA PRO A 200 -18.00 -15.38 13.47
C PRO A 200 -17.09 -15.24 12.23
N GLU A 201 -17.29 -16.08 11.22
CA GLU A 201 -16.46 -16.05 9.97
C GLU A 201 -16.48 -14.69 9.29
N SER A 202 -17.59 -13.98 9.30
CA SER A 202 -17.69 -12.62 8.78
C SER A 202 -16.70 -11.67 9.47
N VAL A 203 -16.58 -11.72 10.79
CA VAL A 203 -15.65 -10.88 11.57
C VAL A 203 -14.20 -11.25 11.24
N ILE A 204 -13.92 -12.56 11.08
CA ILE A 204 -12.58 -13.05 10.71
C ILE A 204 -12.19 -12.55 9.31
N ALA A 205 -13.08 -12.70 8.33
CA ALA A 205 -12.86 -12.23 6.97
C ALA A 205 -12.60 -10.71 6.93
N LEU A 206 -13.36 -9.96 7.72
CA LEU A 206 -13.26 -8.51 7.79
C LEU A 206 -11.99 -7.98 8.47
N THR A 207 -11.40 -8.77 9.37
CA THR A 207 -10.22 -8.35 10.14
C THR A 207 -8.94 -9.00 9.63
N PHE A 208 -8.84 -10.31 9.67
CA PHE A 208 -7.59 -11.03 9.35
C PHE A 208 -7.33 -11.14 7.85
N VAL A 209 -8.36 -11.36 7.03
CA VAL A 209 -8.18 -11.53 5.60
C VAL A 209 -8.08 -10.18 4.90
N ALA A 210 -8.99 -9.25 5.21
CA ALA A 210 -9.00 -7.93 4.56
C ALA A 210 -7.77 -7.07 4.86
N LEU A 211 -7.19 -7.21 6.07
CA LEU A 211 -5.94 -6.51 6.42
C LEU A 211 -4.69 -7.31 6.04
N GLY A 212 -4.84 -8.59 5.70
CA GLY A 212 -3.71 -9.51 5.52
C GLY A 212 -2.75 -9.07 4.43
N THR A 213 -3.26 -8.69 3.27
CA THR A 213 -2.42 -8.22 2.15
C THR A 213 -1.73 -6.90 2.45
N SER A 214 -2.33 -6.02 3.26
CA SER A 214 -1.74 -4.73 3.64
C SER A 214 -0.88 -4.78 4.92
N LEU A 215 -0.66 -5.96 5.51
CA LEU A 215 0.25 -6.12 6.65
C LEU A 215 1.70 -5.73 6.34
N PRO A 216 2.28 -6.07 5.17
CA PRO A 216 3.61 -5.62 4.79
C PRO A 216 3.75 -4.10 4.82
N GLU A 217 2.78 -3.38 4.25
CA GLU A 217 2.73 -1.92 4.27
C GLU A 217 2.62 -1.37 5.69
N LEU A 218 1.75 -1.94 6.52
CA LEU A 218 1.54 -1.52 7.90
C LEU A 218 2.82 -1.72 8.73
N VAL A 219 3.46 -2.88 8.64
CA VAL A 219 4.71 -3.18 9.36
C VAL A 219 5.82 -2.24 8.92
N THR A 220 5.98 -2.05 7.61
CA THR A 220 6.99 -1.14 7.05
C THR A 220 6.74 0.30 7.48
N ALA A 221 5.48 0.76 7.46
CA ALA A 221 5.12 2.10 7.87
C ALA A 221 5.39 2.35 9.37
N ILE A 222 5.01 1.41 10.24
CA ILE A 222 5.25 1.52 11.68
C ILE A 222 6.74 1.45 11.99
N THR A 223 7.48 0.50 11.41
CA THR A 223 8.92 0.36 11.62
C THR A 223 9.68 1.60 11.16
N SER A 224 9.36 2.11 9.96
CA SER A 224 9.94 3.36 9.46
C SER A 224 9.67 4.54 10.40
N LEU A 225 8.45 4.64 10.92
CA LEU A 225 8.08 5.70 11.86
C LEU A 225 8.85 5.60 13.17
N VAL A 226 8.97 4.40 13.75
CA VAL A 226 9.69 4.13 15.00
C VAL A 226 11.18 4.45 14.84
N LYS A 227 11.77 4.08 13.72
CA LYS A 227 13.18 4.36 13.37
C LYS A 227 13.45 5.83 12.97
N GLY A 228 12.41 6.65 12.82
CA GLY A 228 12.54 8.07 12.47
C GLY A 228 12.50 8.38 10.98
N HIS A 229 12.27 7.37 10.14
CA HIS A 229 12.21 7.46 8.68
C HIS A 229 10.77 7.73 8.17
N GLY A 230 10.14 8.80 8.67
CA GLY A 230 8.75 9.14 8.29
C GLY A 230 8.56 9.44 6.80
N ALA A 231 9.58 9.94 6.13
CA ALA A 231 9.56 10.18 4.69
C ALA A 231 9.50 8.86 3.90
N LEU A 232 10.25 7.83 4.33
CA LEU A 232 10.20 6.48 3.75
C LEU A 232 8.80 5.88 3.90
N SER A 233 8.20 5.98 5.11
CA SER A 233 6.84 5.50 5.38
C SER A 233 5.81 6.14 4.46
N LEU A 234 5.81 7.47 4.33
CA LEU A 234 4.89 8.19 3.45
C LEU A 234 5.11 7.83 1.97
N GLY A 235 6.37 7.74 1.55
CA GLY A 235 6.75 7.31 0.22
C GLY A 235 6.19 5.93 -0.10
N ASN A 236 6.38 4.96 0.80
CA ASN A 236 5.86 3.61 0.65
C ASN A 236 4.33 3.61 0.48
N VAL A 237 3.59 4.30 1.33
CA VAL A 237 2.11 4.34 1.23
C VAL A 237 1.66 4.92 -0.12
N ILE A 238 2.24 6.04 -0.56
CA ILE A 238 1.84 6.67 -1.83
C ILE A 238 2.27 5.81 -3.02
N GLY A 239 3.47 5.23 -2.99
CA GLY A 239 3.95 4.34 -4.03
C GLY A 239 3.12 3.06 -4.15
N ALA A 240 2.79 2.41 -3.02
CA ALA A 240 1.93 1.25 -2.98
C ALA A 240 0.52 1.57 -3.55
N ASN A 241 0.00 2.77 -3.28
CA ASN A 241 -1.28 3.22 -3.85
C ASN A 241 -1.22 3.38 -5.37
N VAL A 242 -0.13 3.94 -5.92
CA VAL A 242 0.10 3.95 -7.37
C VAL A 242 0.17 2.52 -7.90
N PHE A 243 0.94 1.65 -7.25
CA PHE A 243 1.14 0.27 -7.70
C PHE A 243 -0.13 -0.55 -7.68
N ASN A 244 -0.98 -0.38 -6.67
CA ASN A 244 -2.29 -1.04 -6.62
C ASN A 244 -3.13 -0.71 -7.86
N LEU A 245 -3.13 0.55 -8.31
CA LEU A 245 -3.86 0.94 -9.50
C LEU A 245 -3.20 0.48 -10.80
N VAL A 246 -1.86 0.64 -10.94
CA VAL A 246 -1.19 0.46 -12.24
C VAL A 246 -0.49 -0.90 -12.40
N LEU A 247 0.12 -1.45 -11.35
CA LEU A 247 0.80 -2.75 -11.40
C LEU A 247 -0.14 -3.89 -11.07
N VAL A 248 -0.79 -3.86 -9.89
CA VAL A 248 -1.70 -4.93 -9.43
C VAL A 248 -2.85 -5.09 -10.40
N SER A 249 -3.58 -4.01 -10.69
CA SER A 249 -4.68 -4.05 -11.66
C SER A 249 -4.17 -4.28 -13.08
N GLY A 250 -3.03 -3.68 -13.46
CA GLY A 250 -2.44 -3.84 -14.79
C GLY A 250 -2.12 -5.29 -15.12
N VAL A 251 -1.45 -6.01 -14.21
CA VAL A 251 -1.13 -7.44 -14.39
C VAL A 251 -2.40 -8.28 -14.40
N SER A 252 -3.27 -8.13 -13.39
CA SER A 252 -4.49 -8.93 -13.24
C SER A 252 -5.42 -8.77 -14.45
N VAL A 253 -5.69 -7.54 -14.89
CA VAL A 253 -6.54 -7.22 -16.04
C VAL A 253 -5.95 -7.73 -17.36
N THR A 254 -4.62 -7.61 -17.53
CA THR A 254 -3.96 -8.08 -18.76
C THR A 254 -4.07 -9.60 -18.91
N LEU A 255 -3.90 -10.33 -17.81
CA LEU A 255 -3.97 -11.80 -17.81
C LEU A 255 -5.43 -12.28 -17.87
N ALA A 256 -6.30 -11.74 -17.06
CA ALA A 256 -7.71 -12.11 -16.97
C ALA A 256 -8.60 -10.85 -16.84
N PRO A 257 -9.15 -10.34 -17.95
CA PRO A 257 -10.08 -9.19 -17.93
C PRO A 257 -11.27 -9.41 -17.02
N PHE A 258 -11.72 -8.37 -16.33
CA PHE A 258 -12.89 -8.42 -15.43
C PHE A 258 -13.68 -7.10 -15.46
N SER A 259 -14.86 -7.12 -14.87
CA SER A 259 -15.71 -5.93 -14.69
C SER A 259 -15.75 -5.51 -13.22
N ILE A 260 -16.20 -4.28 -12.96
CA ILE A 260 -16.48 -3.82 -11.59
C ILE A 260 -17.50 -4.75 -10.92
N PRO A 261 -17.41 -4.97 -9.59
CA PRO A 261 -18.40 -5.75 -8.85
C PRO A 261 -19.81 -5.25 -9.07
N GLN A 262 -20.77 -6.16 -9.32
CA GLN A 262 -22.16 -5.81 -9.57
C GLN A 262 -23.08 -6.13 -8.37
N ASN A 263 -22.56 -6.88 -7.39
CA ASN A 263 -23.37 -7.46 -6.32
C ASN A 263 -23.67 -6.49 -5.17
N SER A 264 -22.86 -5.43 -5.02
CA SER A 264 -23.01 -4.43 -3.96
C SER A 264 -23.62 -3.15 -4.48
N THR A 265 -24.74 -2.72 -3.90
CA THR A 265 -25.44 -1.49 -4.30
C THR A 265 -25.78 -0.60 -3.10
N ILE A 266 -25.71 0.72 -3.29
CA ILE A 266 -26.14 1.73 -2.33
C ILE A 266 -27.25 2.55 -3.00
N ALA A 267 -28.44 2.53 -2.41
CA ALA A 267 -29.62 3.20 -2.96
C ALA A 267 -29.90 2.84 -4.45
N GLY A 268 -29.67 1.58 -4.83
CA GLY A 268 -29.88 1.10 -6.21
C GLY A 268 -28.79 1.46 -7.22
N MET A 269 -27.69 2.10 -6.77
CA MET A 269 -26.52 2.41 -7.58
C MET A 269 -25.34 1.52 -7.20
N ASN A 270 -24.46 1.21 -8.14
CA ASN A 270 -23.28 0.39 -7.91
C ASN A 270 -22.38 1.01 -6.83
N ALA A 271 -22.05 0.24 -5.77
CA ALA A 271 -21.28 0.71 -4.62
C ALA A 271 -19.87 1.19 -5.00
N SER A 272 -19.22 0.54 -5.98
CA SER A 272 -17.88 0.96 -6.43
C SER A 272 -17.90 2.36 -7.03
N LEU A 273 -18.96 2.72 -7.76
CA LEU A 273 -19.08 4.04 -8.40
C LEU A 273 -19.47 5.15 -7.41
N VAL A 274 -20.37 4.86 -6.45
CA VAL A 274 -20.91 5.92 -5.57
C VAL A 274 -20.15 6.03 -4.23
N MET A 275 -19.37 5.02 -3.85
CA MET A 275 -18.64 5.04 -2.57
C MET A 275 -17.14 4.74 -2.73
N GLU A 276 -16.75 3.59 -3.28
CA GLU A 276 -15.35 3.16 -3.24
C GLU A 276 -14.41 4.11 -4.00
N ILE A 277 -14.73 4.43 -5.26
CA ILE A 277 -13.93 5.37 -6.07
C ILE A 277 -13.95 6.78 -5.47
N PRO A 278 -15.10 7.39 -5.10
CA PRO A 278 -15.13 8.68 -4.42
C PRO A 278 -14.32 8.71 -3.11
N VAL A 279 -14.42 7.67 -2.27
CA VAL A 279 -13.64 7.58 -1.02
C VAL A 279 -12.15 7.49 -1.33
N MET A 280 -11.74 6.67 -2.30
CA MET A 280 -10.34 6.59 -2.74
C MET A 280 -9.77 7.97 -3.10
N PHE A 281 -10.49 8.77 -3.89
CA PHE A 281 -10.07 10.14 -4.21
C PHE A 281 -10.05 11.04 -2.98
N ALA A 282 -11.07 10.97 -2.13
CA ALA A 282 -11.20 11.82 -0.94
C ALA A 282 -10.04 11.58 0.05
N VAL A 283 -9.70 10.31 0.34
CA VAL A 283 -8.62 9.98 1.28
C VAL A 283 -7.26 10.37 0.72
N MET A 284 -7.03 10.18 -0.58
CA MET A 284 -5.78 10.61 -1.21
C MET A 284 -5.64 12.12 -1.31
N LEU A 285 -6.71 12.85 -1.61
CA LEU A 285 -6.71 14.32 -1.55
C LEU A 285 -6.43 14.82 -0.13
N LEU A 286 -7.11 14.26 0.86
CA LEU A 286 -6.90 14.64 2.26
C LEU A 286 -5.49 14.31 2.75
N LEU A 287 -4.90 13.19 2.30
CA LEU A 287 -3.53 12.80 2.63
C LEU A 287 -2.50 13.73 1.98
N THR A 288 -2.65 14.00 0.67
CA THR A 288 -1.56 14.57 -0.13
C THR A 288 -1.63 16.07 -0.32
N LEU A 289 -2.82 16.66 -0.45
CA LEU A 289 -2.97 18.08 -0.74
C LEU A 289 -2.41 19.00 0.37
N PRO A 290 -2.69 18.76 1.67
CA PRO A 290 -2.06 19.55 2.75
C PRO A 290 -0.53 19.37 2.79
N ALA A 291 -0.01 18.17 2.49
CA ALA A 291 1.41 17.90 2.42
C ALA A 291 2.09 18.68 1.29
N LEU A 292 1.47 18.72 0.10
CA LEU A 292 1.97 19.50 -1.05
C LEU A 292 1.95 21.02 -0.84
N ILE A 293 0.90 21.54 -0.17
CA ILE A 293 0.73 22.99 0.01
C ILE A 293 1.54 23.49 1.21
N LYS A 294 1.48 22.77 2.34
CA LYS A 294 2.04 23.23 3.62
C LYS A 294 3.38 22.59 3.98
N GLY A 295 3.84 21.59 3.20
CA GLY A 295 5.05 20.82 3.50
C GLY A 295 5.01 20.09 4.85
N LYS A 296 3.81 19.77 5.35
CA LYS A 296 3.64 19.10 6.64
C LYS A 296 2.35 18.28 6.71
N LEU A 297 2.40 17.24 7.50
CA LEU A 297 1.27 16.40 7.92
C LEU A 297 0.90 16.73 9.36
N SER A 298 -0.38 16.64 9.72
CA SER A 298 -0.90 17.04 11.02
C SER A 298 -1.76 15.96 11.68
N ARG A 299 -1.78 15.91 13.01
CA ARG A 299 -2.64 14.97 13.76
C ARG A 299 -4.12 15.04 13.40
N PRO A 300 -4.75 16.22 13.29
CA PRO A 300 -6.16 16.30 12.87
C PRO A 300 -6.41 15.66 11.51
N GLN A 301 -5.46 15.77 10.57
CA GLN A 301 -5.54 15.13 9.26
C GLN A 301 -5.52 13.60 9.40
N GLY A 302 -4.61 13.03 10.20
CA GLY A 302 -4.58 11.59 10.48
C GLY A 302 -5.88 11.10 11.14
N ILE A 303 -6.39 11.83 12.13
CA ILE A 303 -7.67 11.50 12.81
C ILE A 303 -8.84 11.55 11.82
N ALA A 304 -8.91 12.57 10.97
CA ALA A 304 -9.97 12.69 9.96
C ALA A 304 -9.95 11.50 8.97
N LEU A 305 -8.75 11.07 8.52
CA LEU A 305 -8.59 9.91 7.67
C LEU A 305 -9.06 8.62 8.38
N LEU A 306 -8.71 8.42 9.66
CA LEU A 306 -9.18 7.28 10.44
C LEU A 306 -10.72 7.27 10.58
N CYS A 307 -11.34 8.44 10.78
CA CYS A 307 -12.80 8.53 10.82
C CYS A 307 -13.44 8.16 9.48
N ILE A 308 -12.84 8.59 8.35
CA ILE A 308 -13.30 8.20 7.00
C ILE A 308 -13.17 6.68 6.82
N TYR A 309 -12.05 6.08 7.25
CA TYR A 309 -11.85 4.63 7.15
C TYR A 309 -12.89 3.86 7.96
N ALA A 310 -13.13 4.28 9.21
CA ALA A 310 -14.14 3.66 10.06
C ALA A 310 -15.56 3.77 9.45
N ALA A 311 -15.91 4.94 8.90
CA ALA A 311 -17.19 5.12 8.22
C ALA A 311 -17.28 4.26 6.94
N PHE A 312 -16.21 4.20 6.14
CA PHE A 312 -16.13 3.34 4.95
C PHE A 312 -16.36 1.87 5.32
N CYS A 313 -15.65 1.35 6.33
CA CYS A 313 -15.84 -0.02 6.80
C CYS A 313 -17.28 -0.25 7.29
N ALA A 314 -17.86 0.66 8.08
CA ALA A 314 -19.22 0.53 8.58
C ALA A 314 -20.26 0.42 7.44
N VAL A 315 -20.09 1.21 6.37
CA VAL A 315 -20.96 1.12 5.19
C VAL A 315 -20.70 -0.17 4.43
N GLN A 316 -19.43 -0.52 4.16
CA GLN A 316 -19.05 -1.72 3.42
C GLN A 316 -19.61 -3.00 4.06
N PHE A 317 -19.75 -3.03 5.39
CA PHE A 317 -20.33 -4.16 6.12
C PHE A 317 -21.87 -4.17 6.16
N SER A 318 -22.49 -3.09 5.75
CA SER A 318 -23.96 -2.97 5.72
C SER A 318 -24.57 -3.27 4.35
N ILE A 319 -23.76 -3.39 3.31
CA ILE A 319 -24.15 -3.67 1.92
C ILE A 319 -23.67 -5.04 1.46
#